data_2f225ea44c8538585d9a62756178a5d9
#
_entry.id   2f225ea44c8538585d9a62756178a5d9
#
_cell.length_a   1.000
_cell.length_b   1.000
_cell.length_c   1.000
_cell.angle_alpha   90.00
_cell.angle_beta   90.00
_cell.angle_gamma   90.00
#
_symmetry.space_group_name_H-M   'P 1'
#
loop_
_entity.id
_entity.type
_entity.pdbx_description
1 polymer ?
#
loop_
_entity_poly.entity_id
_entity_poly.type
_entity_poly.pdbx_seq_one_letter_code
_entity_poly.pdbx_strand_id
1 'polypeptide(L)'
;MGLFDRLRGSDTPRVAFIGIDGLSYRLVADNSETFPTLSAIAGDGDGGRIDSIVPAESSACWPSLTTGTNPGETGVYGVQDREVGSYDTYVPMGRDVQSPRVWDRATDEGLDATVMNVPVTFPPQRTV
;
A
#
# COMPACT_ATOMS: atom_id res chain seq x y z
N MET A 1 25.74 -8.19 7.44
CA MET A 1 25.30 -6.78 7.42
C MET A 1 23.86 -6.81 6.94
N GLY A 2 22.91 -6.65 7.86
CA GLY A 2 21.49 -6.79 7.58
C GLY A 2 20.92 -5.57 6.84
N LEU A 3 19.72 -5.73 6.25
CA LEU A 3 19.00 -4.62 5.62
C LEU A 3 18.87 -3.41 6.56
N PHE A 4 18.61 -3.66 7.84
CA PHE A 4 18.45 -2.65 8.87
C PHE A 4 19.76 -1.91 9.22
N ASP A 5 20.93 -2.55 9.07
CA ASP A 5 22.22 -1.87 9.29
C ASP A 5 22.53 -0.82 8.22
N ARG A 6 22.04 -1.05 6.99
CA ARG A 6 22.14 -0.07 5.90
C ARG A 6 21.23 1.14 6.10
N LEU A 7 20.16 1.00 6.89
CA LEU A 7 19.20 2.06 7.18
C LEU A 7 19.70 3.03 8.27
N ARG A 8 20.73 2.66 9.04
CA ARG A 8 21.25 3.44 10.16
C ARG A 8 22.34 4.46 9.83
N GLY A 9 22.82 4.51 8.59
CA GLY A 9 24.05 5.25 8.23
C GLY A 9 23.87 6.56 7.45
N SER A 10 22.66 7.11 7.30
CA SER A 10 22.46 8.39 6.61
C SER A 10 21.65 9.35 7.48
N ASP A 11 22.00 10.65 7.44
CA ASP A 11 21.24 11.73 8.10
C ASP A 11 19.80 11.89 7.51
N THR A 12 19.51 11.24 6.38
CA THR A 12 18.19 11.24 5.76
C THR A 12 17.36 10.09 6.31
N PRO A 13 16.19 10.34 6.90
CA PRO A 13 15.30 9.30 7.40
C PRO A 13 14.88 8.39 6.24
N ARG A 14 14.96 7.07 6.47
CA ARG A 14 14.51 6.06 5.51
C ARG A 14 13.25 5.40 6.03
N VAL A 15 12.26 5.25 5.14
CA VAL A 15 10.97 4.64 5.46
C VAL A 15 10.83 3.34 4.68
N ALA A 16 10.47 2.26 5.36
CA ALA A 16 10.03 1.03 4.73
C ALA A 16 8.52 0.87 4.98
N PHE A 17 7.73 0.87 3.92
CA PHE A 17 6.31 0.59 3.98
C PHE A 17 6.10 -0.87 3.55
N ILE A 18 5.64 -1.72 4.49
CA ILE A 18 5.44 -3.15 4.25
C ILE A 18 3.96 -3.46 4.35
N GLY A 19 3.35 -3.82 3.23
CA GLY A 19 1.97 -4.27 3.18
C GLY A 19 1.89 -5.79 3.07
N ILE A 20 0.97 -6.40 3.80
CA ILE A 20 0.70 -7.84 3.75
C ILE A 20 -0.79 -8.01 3.43
N ASP A 21 -1.06 -8.53 2.24
CA ASP A 21 -2.43 -8.72 1.79
C ASP A 21 -3.17 -9.77 2.63
N GLY A 22 -4.43 -9.50 2.94
CA GLY A 22 -5.27 -10.39 3.72
C GLY A 22 -4.93 -10.54 5.20
N LEU A 23 -3.88 -9.85 5.71
CA LEU A 23 -3.49 -9.92 7.12
C LEU A 23 -4.28 -8.90 7.95
N SER A 24 -5.28 -9.38 8.69
CA SER A 24 -6.05 -8.50 9.57
C SER A 24 -5.34 -8.24 10.92
N TYR A 25 -5.59 -7.07 11.50
CA TYR A 25 -5.09 -6.73 12.85
C TYR A 25 -5.44 -7.79 13.90
N ARG A 26 -6.69 -8.30 13.88
CA ARG A 26 -7.13 -9.32 14.82
C ARG A 26 -6.35 -10.63 14.69
N LEU A 27 -6.03 -11.03 13.47
CA LEU A 27 -5.27 -12.25 13.24
C LEU A 27 -3.89 -12.18 13.89
N VAL A 28 -3.23 -11.03 13.82
CA VAL A 28 -1.92 -10.80 14.47
C VAL A 28 -2.07 -10.69 15.99
N ALA A 29 -3.03 -9.89 16.45
CA ALA A 29 -3.22 -9.62 17.89
C ALA A 29 -3.64 -10.89 18.67
N ASP A 30 -4.51 -11.71 18.08
CA ASP A 30 -4.99 -12.94 18.71
C ASP A 30 -4.00 -14.12 18.60
N ASN A 31 -2.95 -13.99 17.78
CA ASN A 31 -1.96 -15.06 17.51
C ASN A 31 -0.51 -14.56 17.61
N SER A 32 -0.18 -13.84 18.66
CA SER A 32 1.14 -13.21 18.86
C SER A 32 2.32 -14.21 18.81
N GLU A 33 2.10 -15.45 19.24
CA GLU A 33 3.11 -16.51 19.17
C GLU A 33 3.41 -16.96 17.73
N THR A 34 2.42 -16.86 16.85
CA THR A 34 2.58 -17.16 15.42
C THR A 34 3.26 -16.00 14.66
N PHE A 35 3.06 -14.77 15.15
CA PHE A 35 3.60 -13.55 14.54
C PHE A 35 4.55 -12.80 15.49
N PRO A 36 5.65 -13.43 15.98
CA PRO A 36 6.49 -12.85 17.01
C PRO A 36 7.15 -11.53 16.59
N THR A 37 7.56 -11.43 15.33
CA THR A 37 8.19 -10.22 14.79
C THR A 37 7.21 -9.04 14.72
N LEU A 38 6.00 -9.27 14.21
CA LEU A 38 4.98 -8.22 14.12
C LEU A 38 4.53 -7.78 15.52
N SER A 39 4.40 -8.73 16.44
CA SER A 39 4.05 -8.45 17.83
C SER A 39 5.14 -7.65 18.54
N ALA A 40 6.41 -7.95 18.30
CA ALA A 40 7.52 -7.18 18.84
C ALA A 40 7.54 -5.74 18.29
N ILE A 41 7.37 -5.57 16.97
CA ILE A 41 7.30 -4.24 16.34
C ILE A 41 6.14 -3.43 16.93
N ALA A 42 4.97 -4.04 17.10
CA ALA A 42 3.81 -3.38 17.71
C ALA A 42 4.00 -3.05 19.20
N GLY A 43 4.82 -3.83 19.91
CA GLY A 43 5.15 -3.60 21.33
C GLY A 43 6.22 -2.54 21.55
N ASP A 44 7.19 -2.43 20.64
CA ASP A 44 8.29 -1.46 20.71
C ASP A 44 7.95 -0.10 20.06
N GLY A 45 6.89 -0.06 19.24
CA GLY A 45 6.42 1.12 18.54
C GLY A 45 4.93 1.36 18.77
N ASP A 46 4.31 2.08 17.87
CA ASP A 46 2.87 2.34 17.87
C ASP A 46 2.15 1.30 17.02
N GLY A 47 1.29 0.50 17.64
CA GLY A 47 0.46 -0.49 16.97
C GLY A 47 -1.03 -0.20 17.18
N GLY A 48 -1.84 -0.34 16.15
CA GLY A 48 -3.27 -0.11 16.27
C GLY A 48 -4.08 -0.59 15.07
N ARG A 49 -5.38 -0.64 15.27
CA ARG A 49 -6.34 -0.95 14.23
C ARG A 49 -6.67 0.30 13.42
N ILE A 50 -6.70 0.15 12.11
CA ILE A 50 -7.30 1.12 11.19
C ILE A 50 -8.55 0.51 10.54
N ASP A 51 -9.51 1.36 10.20
CA ASP A 51 -10.67 0.92 9.43
C ASP A 51 -10.34 0.87 7.94
N SER A 52 -10.86 -0.15 7.26
CA SER A 52 -10.69 -0.33 5.83
C SER A 52 -11.75 0.46 5.04
N ILE A 53 -11.57 0.55 3.74
CA ILE A 53 -12.63 0.96 2.82
C ILE A 53 -13.76 -0.07 2.80
N VAL A 54 -14.93 0.31 2.29
CA VAL A 54 -16.09 -0.58 2.15
C VAL A 54 -16.54 -0.60 0.67
N PRO A 55 -16.57 -1.81 0.07
CA PRO A 55 -16.12 -3.10 0.57
C PRO A 55 -14.59 -3.20 0.72
N ALA A 56 -14.13 -4.03 1.66
CA ALA A 56 -12.70 -4.30 1.89
C ALA A 56 -12.20 -5.32 0.85
N GLU A 57 -11.90 -4.84 -0.34
CA GLU A 57 -11.47 -5.62 -1.50
C GLU A 57 -10.07 -5.16 -1.92
N SER A 58 -9.14 -6.12 -2.16
CA SER A 58 -7.71 -5.82 -2.34
C SER A 58 -7.44 -4.83 -3.47
N SER A 59 -8.11 -4.97 -4.62
CA SER A 59 -7.84 -4.09 -5.77
C SER A 59 -8.25 -2.64 -5.53
N ALA A 60 -9.21 -2.37 -4.63
CA ALA A 60 -9.58 -1.03 -4.20
C ALA A 60 -8.81 -0.56 -2.95
N CYS A 61 -8.49 -1.51 -2.02
CA CYS A 61 -7.75 -1.20 -0.80
C CYS A 61 -6.32 -0.74 -1.08
N TRP A 62 -5.59 -1.41 -1.97
CA TRP A 62 -4.19 -1.07 -2.24
C TRP A 62 -4.02 0.32 -2.87
N PRO A 63 -4.77 0.72 -3.90
CA PRO A 63 -4.77 2.11 -4.36
C PRO A 63 -5.11 3.10 -3.25
N SER A 64 -6.15 2.85 -2.47
CA SER A 64 -6.55 3.73 -1.37
C SER A 64 -5.44 3.88 -0.31
N LEU A 65 -4.81 2.78 0.08
CA LEU A 65 -3.71 2.77 1.05
C LEU A 65 -2.49 3.54 0.55
N THR A 66 -2.13 3.37 -0.73
CA THR A 66 -0.92 3.97 -1.30
C THR A 66 -1.10 5.42 -1.74
N THR A 67 -2.32 5.88 -1.95
CA THR A 67 -2.63 7.28 -2.31
C THR A 67 -3.09 8.11 -1.11
N GLY A 68 -3.59 7.45 -0.05
CA GLY A 68 -4.22 8.11 1.08
C GLY A 68 -5.61 8.67 0.76
N THR A 69 -6.26 8.18 -0.33
CA THR A 69 -7.57 8.64 -0.79
C THR A 69 -8.54 7.46 -0.93
N ASN A 70 -9.84 7.74 -0.97
CA ASN A 70 -10.86 6.71 -1.09
C ASN A 70 -11.08 6.29 -2.56
N PRO A 71 -11.82 5.17 -2.82
CA PRO A 71 -12.08 4.69 -4.17
C PRO A 71 -12.74 5.70 -5.10
N GLY A 72 -13.53 6.63 -4.57
CA GLY A 72 -14.16 7.71 -5.37
C GLY A 72 -13.13 8.68 -5.96
N GLU A 73 -11.94 8.78 -5.36
CA GLU A 73 -10.83 9.61 -5.84
C GLU A 73 -9.78 8.78 -6.59
N THR A 74 -9.55 7.53 -6.17
CA THR A 74 -8.62 6.65 -6.91
C THR A 74 -9.19 6.18 -8.24
N GLY A 75 -10.51 6.13 -8.40
CA GLY A 75 -11.20 5.61 -9.57
C GLY A 75 -11.20 4.09 -9.68
N VAL A 76 -10.74 3.37 -8.64
CA VAL A 76 -10.67 1.89 -8.61
C VAL A 76 -11.58 1.37 -7.51
N TYR A 77 -12.59 0.59 -7.89
CA TYR A 77 -13.64 0.12 -6.98
C TYR A 77 -13.56 -1.37 -6.66
N GLY A 78 -12.90 -2.16 -7.50
CA GLY A 78 -12.83 -3.61 -7.31
C GLY A 78 -11.90 -4.32 -8.30
N VAL A 79 -11.96 -5.66 -8.30
CA VAL A 79 -11.20 -6.52 -9.25
C VAL A 79 -11.65 -6.27 -10.69
N GLN A 80 -12.93 -5.97 -10.86
CA GLN A 80 -13.52 -5.59 -12.15
C GLN A 80 -14.31 -4.31 -11.95
N ASP A 81 -14.01 -3.33 -12.75
CA ASP A 81 -14.76 -2.09 -12.84
C ASP A 81 -15.52 -2.03 -14.16
N ARG A 82 -16.50 -1.17 -14.24
CA ARG A 82 -17.34 -1.00 -15.42
C ARG A 82 -16.98 0.29 -16.12
N GLU A 83 -16.90 0.22 -17.46
CA GLU A 83 -16.71 1.42 -18.27
C GLU A 83 -17.88 2.38 -18.14
N VAL A 84 -17.57 3.66 -18.02
CA VAL A 84 -18.60 4.71 -17.88
C VAL A 84 -19.47 4.75 -19.14
N GLY A 85 -20.78 4.62 -18.96
CA GLY A 85 -21.75 4.66 -20.05
C GLY A 85 -21.95 3.34 -20.80
N SER A 86 -21.32 2.26 -20.36
CA SER A 86 -21.47 0.93 -20.96
C SER A 86 -21.74 -0.13 -19.88
N TYR A 87 -22.02 -1.37 -20.30
CA TYR A 87 -22.08 -2.56 -19.44
C TYR A 87 -20.79 -3.39 -19.53
N ASP A 88 -19.82 -2.94 -20.32
CA ASP A 88 -18.53 -3.61 -20.43
C ASP A 88 -17.72 -3.45 -19.16
N THR A 89 -16.98 -4.50 -18.81
CA THR A 89 -16.14 -4.53 -17.63
C THR A 89 -14.67 -4.62 -18.00
N TYR A 90 -13.82 -4.06 -17.18
CA TYR A 90 -12.37 -4.14 -17.32
C TYR A 90 -11.70 -4.42 -15.96
N VAL A 91 -10.46 -4.90 -16.01
CA VAL A 91 -9.62 -5.08 -14.81
C VAL A 91 -8.79 -3.82 -14.63
N PRO A 92 -8.97 -3.08 -13.52
CA PRO A 92 -8.18 -1.88 -13.24
C PRO A 92 -6.68 -2.17 -13.14
N MET A 93 -5.89 -1.30 -13.73
CA MET A 93 -4.44 -1.36 -13.74
C MET A 93 -3.83 -0.11 -13.10
N GLY A 94 -2.50 -0.07 -13.01
CA GLY A 94 -1.79 1.06 -12.43
C GLY A 94 -2.10 2.41 -13.06
N ARG A 95 -2.36 2.43 -14.36
CA ARG A 95 -2.72 3.63 -15.13
C ARG A 95 -4.12 4.18 -14.82
N ASP A 96 -5.00 3.34 -14.27
CA ASP A 96 -6.39 3.70 -14.00
C ASP A 96 -6.55 4.37 -12.63
N VAL A 97 -5.50 4.32 -11.79
CA VAL A 97 -5.46 5.01 -10.50
C VAL A 97 -5.26 6.51 -10.74
N GLN A 98 -6.27 7.30 -10.39
CA GLN A 98 -6.34 8.73 -10.71
C GLN A 98 -5.63 9.63 -9.69
N SER A 99 -5.28 9.11 -8.52
CA SER A 99 -4.61 9.87 -7.47
C SER A 99 -3.10 9.56 -7.41
N PRO A 100 -2.23 10.54 -7.14
CA PRO A 100 -0.81 10.30 -6.97
C PRO A 100 -0.53 9.43 -5.74
N ARG A 101 0.34 8.46 -5.90
CA ARG A 101 0.73 7.54 -4.84
C ARG A 101 1.84 8.13 -3.97
N VAL A 102 2.08 7.55 -2.82
CA VAL A 102 3.12 8.01 -1.89
C VAL A 102 4.50 8.09 -2.53
N TRP A 103 4.84 7.17 -3.41
CA TRP A 103 6.13 7.20 -4.12
C TRP A 103 6.19 8.25 -5.23
N ASP A 104 5.08 8.57 -5.88
CA ASP A 104 5.02 9.67 -6.85
C ASP A 104 5.31 11.00 -6.12
N ARG A 105 4.64 11.22 -4.98
CA ARG A 105 4.88 12.40 -4.12
C ARG A 105 6.32 12.46 -3.58
N ALA A 106 6.87 11.31 -3.16
CA ALA A 106 8.26 11.24 -2.69
C ALA A 106 9.24 11.63 -3.80
N THR A 107 9.00 11.16 -5.02
CA THR A 107 9.84 11.48 -6.18
C THR A 107 9.72 12.96 -6.57
N ASP A 108 8.52 13.53 -6.51
CA ASP A 108 8.29 14.96 -6.75
C ASP A 108 9.06 15.86 -5.75
N GLU A 109 9.27 15.36 -4.53
CA GLU A 109 10.09 16.01 -3.48
C GLU A 109 11.59 15.66 -3.58
N GLY A 110 12.01 14.95 -4.63
CA GLY A 110 13.42 14.58 -4.86
C GLY A 110 13.93 13.42 -4.01
N LEU A 111 13.03 12.60 -3.46
CA LEU A 111 13.38 11.41 -2.70
C LEU A 111 13.37 10.16 -3.60
N ASP A 112 14.33 9.28 -3.40
CA ASP A 112 14.35 7.99 -4.08
C ASP A 112 13.28 7.06 -3.51
N ALA A 113 12.48 6.45 -4.39
CA ALA A 113 11.48 5.47 -4.02
C ALA A 113 11.69 4.15 -4.77
N THR A 114 11.55 3.04 -4.05
CA THR A 114 11.56 1.69 -4.63
C THR A 114 10.24 1.00 -4.32
N VAL A 115 9.56 0.50 -5.35
CA VAL A 115 8.24 -0.16 -5.22
C VAL A 115 8.37 -1.61 -5.66
N MET A 116 7.90 -2.55 -4.84
CA MET A 116 7.97 -3.97 -5.12
C MET A 116 6.63 -4.65 -4.84
N ASN A 117 6.11 -5.40 -5.81
CA ASN A 117 4.95 -6.28 -5.67
C ASN A 117 3.67 -5.63 -5.10
N VAL A 118 3.48 -4.34 -5.31
CA VAL A 118 2.26 -3.65 -4.88
C VAL A 118 1.16 -3.91 -5.91
N PRO A 119 -0.02 -4.40 -5.50
CA PRO A 119 -1.15 -4.60 -6.41
C PRO A 119 -1.59 -3.32 -7.12
N VAL A 120 -2.14 -3.47 -8.31
CA VAL A 120 -2.63 -2.36 -9.16
C VAL A 120 -1.54 -1.34 -9.50
N THR A 121 -0.30 -1.82 -9.76
CA THR A 121 0.82 -0.97 -10.21
C THR A 121 1.34 -1.34 -11.60
N PHE A 122 0.71 -2.33 -12.26
CA PHE A 122 1.10 -2.72 -13.63
C PHE A 122 0.32 -1.88 -14.67
N PRO A 123 0.93 -1.49 -15.81
CA PRO A 123 2.36 -1.56 -16.07
C PRO A 123 3.15 -0.61 -15.13
N PRO A 124 4.42 -0.94 -14.81
CA PRO A 124 5.22 -0.07 -13.96
C PRO A 124 5.39 1.28 -14.64
N GLN A 125 5.13 2.34 -13.91
CA GLN A 125 5.41 3.69 -14.32
C GLN A 125 6.84 4.04 -13.86
N ARG A 126 7.58 4.76 -14.69
CA ARG A 126 8.88 5.29 -14.24
C ARG A 126 8.59 6.33 -13.16
N THR A 127 9.07 6.07 -11.98
CA THR A 127 9.41 7.13 -11.04
C THR A 127 10.67 7.79 -11.60
N VAL A 128 10.57 9.01 -12.03
CA VAL A 128 11.68 9.76 -12.64
C VAL A 128 12.64 10.21 -11.54
#